data_9bd974af51134e32685977aa33e9bca6
#
_entry.id   9bd974af51134e32685977aa33e9bca6
#
_cell.length_a   1.000
_cell.length_b   1.000
_cell.length_c   1.000
_cell.angle_alpha   90.00
_cell.angle_beta   90.00
_cell.angle_gamma   90.00
#
_symmetry.space_group_name_H-M   'P 1'
#
loop_
_entity.id
_entity.type
_entity.pdbx_description
1 polymer ?
#
loop_
_entity_poly.entity_id
_entity_poly.type
_entity_poly.pdbx_seq_one_letter_code
_entity_poly.pdbx_strand_id
1 'polypeptide(L)'
;MHPIEAPNDNFRLLIRQASALCVLVHSLYIALFVWAQVDALAWLNVASVLTHCTAFWLSRTDRHVRAASLVLIAEITVHAIAATVVIGWEAGFHYLMLPVVPVAMLSSSEHRMSKNAIALGLSAIYRGLAGWRANNPPQSLLDDTVL
;
A
#
# COMPACT_ATOMS: atom_id res chain seq x y z
N MET A 1 15.12 21.61 -23.16
CA MET A 1 14.99 20.24 -22.66
C MET A 1 15.78 20.17 -21.38
N HIS A 2 15.11 20.11 -20.21
CA HIS A 2 15.81 19.83 -18.95
C HIS A 2 16.22 18.34 -18.96
N PRO A 3 17.47 18.02 -18.60
CA PRO A 3 17.87 16.64 -18.43
C PRO A 3 16.98 16.02 -17.34
N ILE A 4 16.40 14.88 -17.66
CA ILE A 4 15.69 14.06 -16.66
C ILE A 4 16.78 13.61 -15.70
N GLU A 5 16.79 14.17 -14.48
CA GLU A 5 17.72 13.73 -13.43
C GLU A 5 17.53 12.22 -13.23
N ALA A 6 18.64 11.49 -13.27
CA ALA A 6 18.62 10.06 -13.00
C ALA A 6 18.03 9.82 -11.60
N PRO A 7 17.20 8.78 -11.44
CA PRO A 7 16.65 8.43 -10.13
C PRO A 7 17.80 8.25 -9.13
N ASN A 8 17.66 8.86 -7.96
CA ASN A 8 18.65 8.71 -6.90
C ASN A 8 18.76 7.22 -6.53
N ASP A 9 19.96 6.66 -6.56
CA ASP A 9 20.23 5.25 -6.22
C ASP A 9 19.61 4.85 -4.85
N ASN A 10 19.60 5.78 -3.91
CA ASN A 10 18.98 5.59 -2.61
C ASN A 10 17.45 5.39 -2.71
N PHE A 11 16.78 6.12 -3.62
CA PHE A 11 15.33 5.96 -3.81
C PHE A 11 15.01 4.60 -4.46
N ARG A 12 15.81 4.18 -5.44
CA ARG A 12 15.68 2.86 -6.06
C ARG A 12 15.87 1.74 -5.02
N LEU A 13 16.89 1.87 -4.19
CA LEU A 13 17.15 0.91 -3.10
C LEU A 13 15.99 0.88 -2.10
N LEU A 14 15.45 2.04 -1.72
CA LEU A 14 14.29 2.15 -0.83
C LEU A 14 13.07 1.39 -1.40
N ILE A 15 12.70 1.64 -2.65
CA ILE A 15 11.56 0.97 -3.29
C ILE A 15 11.78 -0.55 -3.36
N ARG A 16 13.00 -0.98 -3.68
CA ARG A 16 13.35 -2.41 -3.72
C ARG A 16 13.23 -3.09 -2.36
N GLN A 17 13.77 -2.45 -1.31
CA GLN A 17 13.70 -2.97 0.06
C GLN A 17 12.25 -2.97 0.59
N ALA A 18 11.51 -1.90 0.35
CA ALA A 18 10.10 -1.82 0.71
C ALA A 18 9.29 -2.93 0.03
N SER A 19 9.47 -3.15 -1.27
CA SER A 19 8.79 -4.23 -2.00
C SER A 19 9.14 -5.61 -1.43
N ALA A 20 10.41 -5.88 -1.12
CA ALA A 20 10.83 -7.16 -0.54
C ALA A 20 10.22 -7.38 0.86
N LEU A 21 10.18 -6.32 1.69
CA LEU A 21 9.55 -6.38 3.00
C LEU A 21 8.04 -6.64 2.87
N CYS A 22 7.37 -5.96 1.94
CA CYS A 22 5.94 -6.16 1.69
C CYS A 22 5.64 -7.59 1.24
N VAL A 23 6.48 -8.21 0.37
CA VAL A 23 6.33 -9.63 0.01
C VAL A 23 6.33 -10.51 1.27
N LEU A 24 7.28 -10.30 2.18
CA LEU A 24 7.36 -11.05 3.42
C LEU A 24 6.10 -10.85 4.30
N VAL A 25 5.71 -9.59 4.51
CA VAL A 25 4.57 -9.24 5.37
C VAL A 25 3.27 -9.81 4.81
N HIS A 26 3.01 -9.66 3.50
CA HIS A 26 1.79 -10.23 2.88
C HIS A 26 1.79 -11.76 2.87
N SER A 27 2.96 -12.39 2.76
CA SER A 27 3.05 -13.86 2.90
C SER A 27 2.66 -14.33 4.31
N LEU A 28 3.05 -13.59 5.34
CA LEU A 28 2.60 -13.86 6.71
C LEU A 28 1.09 -13.60 6.89
N TYR A 29 0.56 -12.54 6.26
CA TYR A 29 -0.87 -12.26 6.30
C TYR A 29 -1.70 -13.32 5.57
N ILE A 30 -1.20 -13.94 4.50
CA ILE A 30 -1.89 -15.09 3.88
C ILE A 30 -2.11 -16.19 4.92
N ALA A 31 -1.05 -16.57 5.65
CA ALA A 31 -1.15 -17.61 6.68
C ALA A 31 -2.13 -17.19 7.80
N LEU A 32 -2.06 -15.92 8.25
CA LEU A 32 -2.94 -15.38 9.28
C LEU A 32 -4.42 -15.42 8.84
N PHE A 33 -4.73 -14.93 7.63
CA PHE A 33 -6.12 -14.85 7.17
C PHE A 33 -6.71 -16.20 6.79
N VAL A 34 -5.90 -17.14 6.33
CA VAL A 34 -6.32 -18.53 6.18
C VAL A 34 -6.65 -19.13 7.55
N TRP A 35 -5.81 -18.91 8.56
CA TRP A 35 -6.08 -19.37 9.92
C TRP A 35 -7.34 -18.72 10.51
N ALA A 36 -7.53 -17.41 10.30
CA ALA A 36 -8.69 -16.66 10.76
C ALA A 36 -9.97 -16.89 9.92
N GLN A 37 -9.92 -17.75 8.88
CA GLN A 37 -11.04 -18.05 7.98
C GLN A 37 -11.58 -16.81 7.22
N VAL A 38 -10.71 -15.84 6.91
CA VAL A 38 -11.04 -14.63 6.15
C VAL A 38 -10.50 -14.76 4.72
N ASP A 39 -11.10 -15.66 3.94
CA ASP A 39 -10.62 -16.05 2.60
C ASP A 39 -10.44 -14.88 1.64
N ALA A 40 -11.35 -13.90 1.69
CA ALA A 40 -11.26 -12.71 0.83
C ALA A 40 -9.94 -11.95 1.02
N LEU A 41 -9.48 -11.81 2.27
CA LEU A 41 -8.21 -11.14 2.57
C LEU A 41 -7.00 -12.06 2.31
N ALA A 42 -7.14 -13.37 2.49
CA ALA A 42 -6.09 -14.31 2.10
C ALA A 42 -5.80 -14.19 0.58
N TRP A 43 -6.83 -14.20 -0.26
CA TRP A 43 -6.69 -14.02 -1.71
C TRP A 43 -6.17 -12.63 -2.10
N LEU A 44 -6.64 -11.57 -1.43
CA LEU A 44 -6.11 -10.23 -1.61
C LEU A 44 -4.60 -10.20 -1.35
N ASN A 45 -4.14 -10.84 -0.28
CA ASN A 45 -2.71 -10.89 0.06
C ASN A 45 -1.90 -11.70 -0.97
N VAL A 46 -2.46 -12.75 -1.60
CA VAL A 46 -1.82 -13.44 -2.73
C VAL A 46 -1.60 -12.46 -3.89
N ALA A 47 -2.61 -11.68 -4.25
CA ALA A 47 -2.49 -10.65 -5.29
C ALA A 47 -1.45 -9.58 -4.90
N SER A 48 -1.41 -9.17 -3.63
CA SER A 48 -0.43 -8.22 -3.09
C SER A 48 1.01 -8.76 -3.22
N VAL A 49 1.26 -10.03 -2.88
CA VAL A 49 2.57 -10.67 -3.05
C VAL A 49 3.02 -10.59 -4.50
N LEU A 50 2.16 -10.95 -5.47
CA LEU A 50 2.49 -10.89 -6.89
C LEU A 50 2.78 -9.45 -7.34
N THR A 51 2.02 -8.48 -6.85
CA THR A 51 2.20 -7.06 -7.16
C THR A 51 3.52 -6.54 -6.60
N HIS A 52 3.88 -6.90 -5.36
CA HIS A 52 5.14 -6.49 -4.76
C HIS A 52 6.35 -7.21 -5.40
N CYS A 53 6.22 -8.46 -5.82
CA CYS A 53 7.23 -9.13 -6.63
C CYS A 53 7.46 -8.40 -7.96
N THR A 54 6.40 -7.94 -8.60
CA THR A 54 6.47 -7.14 -9.83
C THR A 54 7.16 -5.79 -9.58
N ALA A 55 6.79 -5.06 -8.51
CA ALA A 55 7.42 -3.82 -8.12
C ALA A 55 8.92 -4.01 -7.80
N PHE A 56 9.26 -5.08 -7.08
CA PHE A 56 10.66 -5.45 -6.81
C PHE A 56 11.45 -5.69 -8.10
N TRP A 57 10.87 -6.39 -9.06
CA TRP A 57 11.51 -6.65 -10.34
C TRP A 57 11.68 -5.37 -11.18
N LEU A 58 10.66 -4.54 -11.25
CA LEU A 58 10.71 -3.24 -11.95
C LEU A 58 11.75 -2.31 -11.34
N SER A 59 11.93 -2.32 -10.03
CA SER A 59 12.89 -1.47 -9.32
C SER A 59 14.37 -1.83 -9.58
N ARG A 60 14.65 -2.90 -10.34
CA ARG A 60 16.03 -3.28 -10.72
C ARG A 60 16.65 -2.34 -11.73
N THR A 61 15.84 -1.60 -12.47
CA THR A 61 16.30 -0.69 -13.52
C THR A 61 15.80 0.73 -13.28
N ASP A 62 16.66 1.74 -13.51
CA ASP A 62 16.31 3.15 -13.29
C ASP A 62 15.12 3.59 -14.13
N ARG A 63 15.00 3.05 -15.35
CA ARG A 63 13.89 3.34 -16.25
C ARG A 63 12.53 3.01 -15.65
N HIS A 64 12.42 1.99 -14.80
CA HIS A 64 11.14 1.49 -14.29
C HIS A 64 10.90 1.80 -12.82
N VAL A 65 11.83 2.46 -12.13
CA VAL A 65 11.72 2.77 -10.71
C VAL A 65 10.48 3.61 -10.38
N ARG A 66 10.11 4.52 -11.30
CA ARG A 66 8.88 5.30 -11.18
C ARG A 66 7.63 4.41 -11.24
N ALA A 67 7.58 3.51 -12.21
CA ALA A 67 6.47 2.56 -12.33
C ALA A 67 6.40 1.66 -11.08
N ALA A 68 7.54 1.18 -10.58
CA ALA A 68 7.61 0.40 -9.35
C ALA A 68 7.05 1.16 -8.14
N SER A 69 7.41 2.45 -7.99
CA SER A 69 6.90 3.27 -6.88
C SER A 69 5.38 3.50 -6.96
N LEU A 70 4.86 3.75 -8.17
CA LEU A 70 3.42 3.93 -8.37
C LEU A 70 2.64 2.64 -8.10
N VAL A 71 3.17 1.49 -8.54
CA VAL A 71 2.58 0.17 -8.24
C VAL A 71 2.55 -0.07 -6.73
N LEU A 72 3.64 0.22 -6.03
CA LEU A 72 3.73 0.08 -4.57
C LEU A 72 2.70 0.98 -3.85
N ILE A 73 2.61 2.27 -4.24
CA ILE A 73 1.68 3.23 -3.67
C ILE A 73 0.22 2.80 -3.91
N ALA A 74 -0.11 2.40 -5.13
CA ALA A 74 -1.45 1.97 -5.48
C ALA A 74 -1.86 0.71 -4.71
N GLU A 75 -0.97 -0.28 -4.63
CA GLU A 75 -1.23 -1.53 -3.92
C GLU A 75 -1.48 -1.29 -2.44
N ILE A 76 -0.56 -0.59 -1.73
CA ILE A 76 -0.71 -0.30 -0.30
C ILE A 76 -2.04 0.45 -0.04
N THR A 77 -2.41 1.39 -0.92
CA THR A 77 -3.66 2.14 -0.79
C THR A 77 -4.88 1.24 -0.93
N VAL A 78 -4.93 0.43 -2.00
CA VAL A 78 -6.04 -0.50 -2.26
C VAL A 78 -6.15 -1.54 -1.14
N HIS A 79 -5.01 -2.10 -0.71
CA HIS A 79 -4.98 -3.07 0.38
C HIS A 79 -5.48 -2.46 1.69
N ALA A 80 -5.03 -1.26 2.05
CA ALA A 80 -5.48 -0.56 3.26
C ALA A 80 -6.98 -0.30 3.25
N ILE A 81 -7.55 0.12 2.11
CA ILE A 81 -8.99 0.32 1.96
C ILE A 81 -9.73 -1.02 2.14
N ALA A 82 -9.34 -2.05 1.37
CA ALA A 82 -10.02 -3.34 1.38
C ALA A 82 -9.96 -4.01 2.76
N ALA A 83 -8.80 -4.04 3.40
CA ALA A 83 -8.64 -4.60 4.73
C ALA A 83 -9.46 -3.82 5.78
N THR A 84 -9.48 -2.47 5.71
CA THR A 84 -10.28 -1.66 6.63
C THR A 84 -11.79 -1.89 6.43
N VAL A 85 -12.25 -2.07 5.18
CA VAL A 85 -13.67 -2.35 4.90
C VAL A 85 -14.06 -3.75 5.38
N VAL A 86 -13.20 -4.74 5.20
CA VAL A 86 -13.50 -6.14 5.52
C VAL A 86 -13.38 -6.43 7.02
N ILE A 87 -12.28 -6.01 7.67
CA ILE A 87 -12.03 -6.34 9.09
C ILE A 87 -12.59 -5.26 10.01
N GLY A 88 -12.63 -4.02 9.56
CA GLY A 88 -13.07 -2.86 10.32
C GLY A 88 -11.96 -1.87 10.62
N TRP A 89 -12.38 -0.69 11.04
CA TRP A 89 -11.49 0.45 11.35
C TRP A 89 -10.52 0.14 12.49
N GLU A 90 -11.00 -0.56 13.52
CA GLU A 90 -10.25 -0.85 14.75
C GLU A 90 -9.00 -1.72 14.50
N ALA A 91 -8.99 -2.48 13.39
CA ALA A 91 -7.83 -3.26 12.99
C ALA A 91 -6.63 -2.40 12.53
N GLY A 92 -6.83 -1.10 12.28
CA GLY A 92 -5.75 -0.15 12.03
C GLY A 92 -5.14 -0.16 10.63
N PHE A 93 -5.65 -0.96 9.68
CA PHE A 93 -5.09 -1.06 8.31
C PHE A 93 -5.09 0.27 7.54
N HIS A 94 -6.03 1.18 7.84
CA HIS A 94 -6.06 2.52 7.26
C HIS A 94 -4.80 3.34 7.56
N TYR A 95 -4.06 3.05 8.65
CA TYR A 95 -2.80 3.72 8.96
C TYR A 95 -1.67 3.38 7.97
N LEU A 96 -1.78 2.29 7.20
CA LEU A 96 -0.80 1.96 6.16
C LEU A 96 -0.72 3.02 5.06
N MET A 97 -1.73 3.88 4.91
CA MET A 97 -1.68 5.00 3.97
C MET A 97 -0.74 6.13 4.42
N LEU A 98 -0.48 6.28 5.72
CA LEU A 98 0.32 7.39 6.24
C LEU A 98 1.79 7.35 5.77
N PRO A 99 2.52 6.22 5.81
CA PRO A 99 3.90 6.16 5.34
C PRO A 99 4.03 6.29 3.81
N VAL A 100 2.95 6.14 3.04
CA VAL A 100 2.97 6.29 1.58
C VAL A 100 3.26 7.74 1.18
N VAL A 101 2.77 8.73 1.95
CA VAL A 101 2.98 10.15 1.66
C VAL A 101 4.47 10.52 1.66
N PRO A 102 5.26 10.26 2.72
CA PRO A 102 6.69 10.55 2.70
C PRO A 102 7.43 9.78 1.60
N VAL A 103 7.06 8.53 1.30
CA VAL A 103 7.67 7.78 0.19
C VAL A 103 7.42 8.48 -1.15
N ALA A 104 6.19 8.96 -1.40
CA ALA A 104 5.88 9.73 -2.60
C ALA A 104 6.67 11.05 -2.67
N MET A 105 6.88 11.71 -1.52
CA MET A 105 7.65 12.97 -1.45
C MET A 105 9.14 12.78 -1.69
N LEU A 106 9.71 11.64 -1.35
CA LEU A 106 11.13 11.32 -1.57
C LEU A 106 11.46 11.01 -3.03
N SER A 107 10.46 10.73 -3.87
CA SER A 107 10.68 10.48 -5.30
C SER A 107 11.25 11.73 -5.98
N SER A 108 12.50 11.67 -6.45
CA SER A 108 13.13 12.75 -7.22
C SER A 108 12.60 12.84 -8.66
N SER A 109 12.00 11.76 -9.17
CA SER A 109 11.53 11.64 -10.56
C SER A 109 10.13 12.22 -10.80
N GLU A 110 9.40 12.61 -9.74
CA GLU A 110 8.05 13.13 -9.86
C GLU A 110 8.03 14.67 -9.86
N HIS A 111 7.24 15.26 -10.75
CA HIS A 111 6.95 16.69 -10.70
C HIS A 111 6.30 17.05 -9.37
N ARG A 112 6.62 18.23 -8.82
CA ARG A 112 6.07 18.73 -7.55
C ARG A 112 4.53 18.67 -7.51
N MET A 113 3.88 18.96 -8.65
CA MET A 113 2.42 18.85 -8.77
C MET A 113 1.91 17.41 -8.62
N SER A 114 2.62 16.43 -9.19
CA SER A 114 2.24 15.01 -9.05
C SER A 114 2.33 14.52 -7.60
N LYS A 115 3.37 14.94 -6.88
CA LYS A 115 3.55 14.61 -5.46
C LYS A 115 2.42 15.18 -4.61
N ASN A 116 2.07 16.46 -4.83
CA ASN A 116 0.97 17.10 -4.14
C ASN A 116 -0.36 16.43 -4.47
N ALA A 117 -0.59 16.05 -5.73
CA ALA A 117 -1.80 15.33 -6.14
C ALA A 117 -1.91 13.96 -5.46
N ILE A 118 -0.81 13.21 -5.34
CA ILE A 118 -0.77 11.94 -4.60
C ILE A 118 -1.11 12.18 -3.12
N ALA A 119 -0.47 13.15 -2.47
CA ALA A 119 -0.71 13.44 -1.06
C ALA A 119 -2.15 13.89 -0.79
N LEU A 120 -2.70 14.76 -1.64
CA LEU A 120 -4.10 15.21 -1.54
C LEU A 120 -5.07 14.06 -1.82
N GLY A 121 -4.80 13.22 -2.81
CA GLY A 121 -5.60 12.04 -3.13
C GLY A 121 -5.65 11.05 -1.97
N LEU A 122 -4.50 10.71 -1.39
CA LEU A 122 -4.43 9.83 -0.21
C LEU A 122 -5.17 10.43 0.99
N SER A 123 -5.03 11.74 1.22
CA SER A 123 -5.75 12.43 2.30
C SER A 123 -7.26 12.41 2.07
N ALA A 124 -7.72 12.60 0.83
CA ALA A 124 -9.13 12.53 0.48
C ALA A 124 -9.69 11.11 0.66
N ILE A 125 -8.95 10.08 0.24
CA ILE A 125 -9.30 8.67 0.44
C ILE A 125 -9.41 8.35 1.93
N TYR A 126 -8.41 8.74 2.72
CA TYR A 126 -8.42 8.53 4.18
C TYR A 126 -9.65 9.17 4.84
N ARG A 127 -9.94 10.44 4.50
CA ARG A 127 -11.14 11.14 5.02
C ARG A 127 -12.44 10.50 4.55
N GLY A 128 -12.50 10.07 3.30
CA GLY A 128 -13.66 9.35 2.75
C GLY A 128 -13.90 8.04 3.49
N LEU A 129 -12.85 7.28 3.75
CA LEU A 129 -12.92 6.03 4.51
C LEU A 129 -13.34 6.26 5.97
N ALA A 130 -12.84 7.32 6.62
CA ALA A 130 -13.25 7.71 7.96
C ALA A 130 -14.74 8.13 8.02
N GLY A 131 -15.21 8.90 7.03
CA GLY A 131 -16.60 9.27 6.89
C GLY A 131 -17.51 8.07 6.59
N TRP A 132 -17.06 7.14 5.75
CA TRP A 132 -17.77 5.90 5.48
C TRP A 132 -17.92 5.07 6.77
N ARG A 133 -16.85 4.93 7.56
CA ARG A 133 -16.85 4.25 8.85
C ARG A 133 -17.88 4.81 9.82
N ALA A 134 -18.02 6.14 9.89
CA ALA A 134 -18.98 6.80 10.78
C ALA A 134 -20.45 6.41 10.48
N ASN A 135 -20.74 6.06 9.22
CA ASN A 135 -22.08 5.68 8.77
C ASN A 135 -22.29 4.15 8.64
N ASN A 136 -21.21 3.37 8.75
CA ASN A 136 -21.22 1.91 8.61
C ASN A 136 -20.47 1.31 9.81
N PRO A 137 -21.17 1.00 10.91
CA PRO A 137 -20.54 0.34 12.06
C PRO A 137 -19.94 -1.00 11.61
N PRO A 138 -18.85 -1.47 12.25
CA PRO A 138 -18.17 -2.68 11.84
C PRO A 138 -19.13 -3.86 11.89
N GLN A 139 -19.22 -4.58 10.78
CA GLN A 139 -19.65 -5.96 10.83
C GLN A 139 -18.42 -6.72 11.36
N SER A 140 -18.41 -7.05 12.64
CA SER A 140 -17.33 -7.87 13.21
C SER A 140 -17.41 -9.24 12.56
N LEU A 141 -16.55 -9.45 11.54
CA LEU A 141 -16.32 -10.80 10.98
C LEU A 141 -15.49 -11.67 11.93
N LEU A 142 -14.94 -11.08 12.98
CA LEU A 142 -14.28 -11.77 14.06
C LEU A 142 -15.32 -11.97 15.16
N ASP A 143 -15.73 -13.21 15.36
CA ASP A 143 -16.55 -13.61 16.50
C ASP A 143 -15.91 -13.10 17.81
N ASP A 144 -16.71 -12.58 18.74
CA ASP A 144 -16.26 -12.04 20.05
C ASP A 144 -15.41 -13.05 20.85
N THR A 145 -15.26 -14.27 20.36
CA THR A 145 -14.43 -15.33 20.95
C THR A 145 -12.95 -15.23 20.58
N VAL A 146 -12.55 -14.34 19.67
CA VAL A 146 -11.14 -14.21 19.18
C VAL A 146 -10.45 -12.95 19.72
N LEU A 147 -11.18 -12.09 20.42
CA LEU A 147 -10.67 -10.90 21.10
C LEU A 147 -10.67 -11.13 22.62
#